data_0e7a77a0407f420d2bb58a49a7755322
#
_entry.id   0e7a77a0407f420d2bb58a49a7755322
#
_cell.length_a   1.000
_cell.length_b   1.000
_cell.length_c   1.000
_cell.angle_alpha   90.00
_cell.angle_beta   90.00
_cell.angle_gamma   90.00
#
_symmetry.space_group_name_H-M   'P 1'
#
loop_
_entity.id
_entity.type
_entity.pdbx_description
1 polymer ?
#
loop_
_entity_poly.entity_id
_entity_poly.type
_entity_poly.pdbx_seq_one_letter_code
_entity_poly.pdbx_strand_id
1 'polypeptide(L)'
;MCILFVAVNQHKDYPLVIAANRDEFFKRDTARSDFWTADTDILAGRDLQAGGTWMGINKQGYLASLTNVRDPLRIDPDAVTRGELVAEYLRQPSDNYATQLAQTKARYNGYNLLFGKWDTLAVYNNHLDQLQTLSTGYYGLSNASLNSPWPKINKGVGKLQEYCQDGHDINPDILFELLLDTRQAPDTELPKTGIPIDWERRLSSIFILGDEYGTRSSTVLKVDRQKNVHWYERTYNNQALCTASDTYHFTIK
;
A
#
# COMPACT_ATOMS: atom_id res chain seq x y z
N MET A 1 -6.27 -6.78 -3.27
CA MET A 1 -5.30 -6.90 -2.13
C MET A 1 -4.10 -6.02 -2.43
N CYS A 2 -3.26 -5.70 -1.47
CA CYS A 2 -2.09 -4.85 -1.72
C CYS A 2 -0.91 -5.34 -0.87
N ILE A 3 0.29 -4.88 -1.23
CA ILE A 3 1.49 -5.05 -0.41
C ILE A 3 2.24 -3.71 -0.36
N LEU A 4 2.76 -3.36 0.82
CA LEU A 4 3.57 -2.17 1.05
C LEU A 4 4.87 -2.55 1.76
N PHE A 5 5.95 -1.90 1.36
CA PHE A 5 7.22 -1.89 2.06
C PHE A 5 7.54 -0.44 2.42
N VAL A 6 7.84 -0.19 3.68
CA VAL A 6 8.01 1.17 4.23
C VAL A 6 9.34 1.27 4.95
N ALA A 7 10.15 2.27 4.62
CA ALA A 7 11.34 2.64 5.36
C ALA A 7 11.12 4.02 6.01
N VAL A 8 11.21 4.07 7.34
CA VAL A 8 11.05 5.28 8.14
C VAL A 8 12.39 5.64 8.75
N ASN A 9 12.93 6.82 8.40
CA ASN A 9 14.23 7.33 8.87
C ASN A 9 15.40 6.36 8.65
N GLN A 10 15.38 5.62 7.54
CA GLN A 10 16.40 4.62 7.19
C GLN A 10 17.32 5.04 6.05
N HIS A 11 17.09 6.21 5.46
CA HIS A 11 17.94 6.78 4.43
C HIS A 11 18.35 8.22 4.80
N LYS A 12 19.61 8.58 4.51
CA LYS A 12 20.17 9.89 4.88
C LYS A 12 19.40 11.09 4.30
N ASP A 13 18.91 10.96 3.05
CA ASP A 13 18.25 12.04 2.31
C ASP A 13 16.74 11.90 2.29
N TYR A 14 16.21 10.68 2.44
CA TYR A 14 14.77 10.37 2.38
C TYR A 14 14.27 9.75 3.69
N PRO A 15 13.73 10.57 4.61
CA PRO A 15 13.14 10.08 5.86
C PRO A 15 11.98 9.10 5.64
N LEU A 16 11.28 9.18 4.49
CA LEU A 16 10.22 8.24 4.15
C LEU A 16 10.42 7.69 2.74
N VAL A 17 10.42 6.37 2.63
CA VAL A 17 10.37 5.64 1.35
C VAL A 17 9.29 4.58 1.45
N ILE A 18 8.38 4.54 0.47
CA ILE A 18 7.33 3.52 0.35
C ILE A 18 7.38 2.92 -1.05
N ALA A 19 7.35 1.60 -1.12
CA ALA A 19 7.17 0.84 -2.34
C ALA A 19 5.92 -0.06 -2.19
N ALA A 20 4.95 0.02 -3.09
CA ALA A 20 3.66 -0.63 -2.94
C ALA A 20 3.14 -1.21 -4.25
N ASN A 21 2.48 -2.38 -4.17
CA ASN A 21 1.66 -2.92 -5.26
C ASN A 21 0.19 -2.92 -4.88
N ARG A 22 -0.65 -2.55 -5.85
CA ARG A 22 -2.10 -2.75 -5.83
C ARG A 22 -2.45 -4.00 -6.62
N ASP A 23 -3.04 -4.96 -5.93
CA ASP A 23 -3.53 -6.19 -6.55
C ASP A 23 -5.06 -6.18 -6.56
N GLU A 24 -5.65 -6.34 -7.76
CA GLU A 24 -7.09 -6.25 -7.95
C GLU A 24 -7.53 -6.99 -9.23
N PHE A 25 -8.81 -7.24 -9.36
CA PHE A 25 -9.41 -7.74 -10.60
C PHE A 25 -9.22 -6.74 -11.74
N PHE A 26 -8.78 -7.23 -12.93
CA PHE A 26 -8.57 -6.37 -14.10
C PHE A 26 -9.86 -5.73 -14.61
N LYS A 27 -11.01 -6.38 -14.40
CA LYS A 27 -12.34 -5.83 -14.74
C LYS A 27 -12.79 -4.67 -13.85
N ARG A 28 -12.09 -4.39 -12.71
CA ARG A 28 -12.45 -3.28 -11.83
C ARG A 28 -11.88 -1.98 -12.40
N ASP A 29 -12.76 -1.12 -12.87
CA ASP A 29 -12.37 0.16 -13.48
C ASP A 29 -11.65 1.05 -12.47
N THR A 30 -10.52 1.60 -12.92
CA THR A 30 -9.59 2.34 -12.06
C THR A 30 -8.95 3.48 -12.87
N ALA A 31 -8.95 4.69 -12.32
CA ALA A 31 -8.13 5.78 -12.83
C ALA A 31 -6.73 5.74 -12.19
N ARG A 32 -5.71 6.08 -13.00
CA ARG A 32 -4.32 6.24 -12.57
C ARG A 32 -4.20 7.37 -11.54
N SER A 33 -3.07 7.40 -10.84
CA SER A 33 -2.77 8.50 -9.92
C SER A 33 -2.75 9.83 -10.66
N ASP A 34 -3.46 10.79 -10.08
CA ASP A 34 -3.45 12.19 -10.49
C ASP A 34 -3.94 13.05 -9.31
N PHE A 35 -3.76 14.38 -9.39
CA PHE A 35 -4.44 15.29 -8.49
C PHE A 35 -5.93 15.29 -8.80
N TRP A 36 -6.74 15.03 -7.78
CA TRP A 36 -8.19 14.93 -7.97
C TRP A 36 -8.81 16.28 -8.34
N THR A 37 -9.71 16.29 -9.33
CA THR A 37 -10.37 17.52 -9.78
C THR A 37 -11.26 18.16 -8.71
N ALA A 38 -11.92 17.35 -7.89
CA ALA A 38 -12.78 17.84 -6.81
C ALA A 38 -12.01 18.21 -5.53
N ASP A 39 -10.84 17.58 -5.32
CA ASP A 39 -9.98 17.73 -4.14
C ASP A 39 -8.54 17.94 -4.61
N THR A 40 -8.24 19.11 -5.19
CA THR A 40 -6.98 19.42 -5.91
C THR A 40 -5.70 19.31 -5.08
N ASP A 41 -5.82 19.08 -3.79
CA ASP A 41 -4.70 18.83 -2.90
C ASP A 41 -4.38 17.33 -2.73
N ILE A 42 -5.23 16.41 -3.22
CA ILE A 42 -5.05 14.96 -3.09
C ILE A 42 -4.45 14.39 -4.37
N LEU A 43 -3.30 13.74 -4.25
CA LEU A 43 -2.68 12.91 -5.27
C LEU A 43 -2.94 11.44 -4.95
N ALA A 44 -3.72 10.75 -5.79
CA ALA A 44 -4.06 9.34 -5.63
C ALA A 44 -4.66 8.77 -6.93
N GLY A 45 -4.57 7.46 -7.12
CA GLY A 45 -5.42 6.75 -8.06
C GLY A 45 -6.89 6.76 -7.60
N ARG A 46 -7.81 6.34 -8.45
CA ARG A 46 -9.23 6.30 -8.09
C ARG A 46 -9.88 4.99 -8.48
N ASP A 47 -10.59 4.40 -7.57
CA ASP A 47 -11.49 3.29 -7.83
C ASP A 47 -12.78 3.85 -8.46
N LEU A 48 -12.98 3.65 -9.75
CA LEU A 48 -14.12 4.21 -10.46
C LEU A 48 -15.42 3.46 -10.17
N GLN A 49 -15.35 2.25 -9.63
CA GLN A 49 -16.52 1.45 -9.25
C GLN A 49 -17.07 1.88 -7.88
N ALA A 50 -16.18 2.13 -6.89
CA ALA A 50 -16.56 2.43 -5.51
C ALA A 50 -16.26 3.87 -5.09
N GLY A 51 -15.60 4.68 -5.93
CA GLY A 51 -15.33 6.10 -5.70
C GLY A 51 -14.20 6.43 -4.73
N GLY A 52 -13.62 5.43 -4.02
CA GLY A 52 -12.52 5.59 -3.08
C GLY A 52 -11.15 5.42 -3.73
N THR A 53 -10.13 5.18 -2.91
CA THR A 53 -8.76 4.89 -3.34
C THR A 53 -8.07 3.89 -2.42
N TRP A 54 -6.90 3.40 -2.82
CA TRP A 54 -6.09 2.42 -2.05
C TRP A 54 -4.83 3.04 -1.43
N MET A 55 -4.33 4.13 -2.00
CA MET A 55 -3.17 4.88 -1.52
C MET A 55 -3.20 6.30 -2.07
N GLY A 56 -2.81 7.27 -1.26
CA GLY A 56 -2.67 8.66 -1.67
C GLY A 56 -1.95 9.50 -0.64
N ILE A 57 -1.61 10.71 -1.06
CA ILE A 57 -1.01 11.75 -0.22
C ILE A 57 -1.63 13.10 -0.57
N ASN A 58 -1.81 13.98 0.40
CA ASN A 58 -2.24 15.35 0.14
C ASN A 58 -1.09 16.34 0.24
N LYS A 59 -1.29 17.57 -0.25
CA LYS A 59 -0.27 18.63 -0.25
C LYS A 59 0.14 19.11 1.15
N GLN A 60 -0.61 18.74 2.20
CA GLN A 60 -0.25 18.98 3.61
C GLN A 60 0.63 17.86 4.18
N GLY A 61 0.91 16.81 3.39
CA GLY A 61 1.75 15.70 3.76
C GLY A 61 1.05 14.59 4.55
N TYR A 62 -0.28 14.57 4.59
CA TYR A 62 -1.03 13.43 5.12
C TYR A 62 -1.10 12.31 4.08
N LEU A 63 -0.76 11.11 4.50
CA LEU A 63 -0.67 9.90 3.70
C LEU A 63 -1.65 8.86 4.26
N ALA A 64 -2.29 8.12 3.36
CA ALA A 64 -3.02 6.92 3.74
C ALA A 64 -2.86 5.82 2.67
N SER A 65 -2.78 4.57 3.12
CA SER A 65 -2.74 3.39 2.24
C SER A 65 -3.40 2.19 2.90
N LEU A 66 -4.09 1.40 2.09
CA LEU A 66 -4.96 0.32 2.53
C LEU A 66 -4.45 -1.04 2.05
N THR A 67 -4.46 -2.05 2.92
CA THR A 67 -4.43 -3.46 2.54
C THR A 67 -5.62 -4.21 3.12
N ASN A 68 -6.13 -5.21 2.40
CA ASN A 68 -7.19 -6.08 2.92
C ASN A 68 -6.58 -7.12 3.88
N VAL A 69 -7.26 -7.44 4.97
CA VAL A 69 -6.95 -8.66 5.75
C VAL A 69 -7.58 -9.86 5.02
N ARG A 70 -6.81 -10.94 4.87
CA ARG A 70 -7.26 -12.18 4.23
C ARG A 70 -7.89 -13.09 5.29
N ASP A 71 -9.21 -13.00 5.41
CA ASP A 71 -10.03 -13.87 6.26
C ASP A 71 -11.35 -14.20 5.53
N PRO A 72 -11.39 -15.32 4.78
CA PRO A 72 -12.56 -15.67 4.00
C PRO A 72 -13.77 -16.06 4.86
N LEU A 73 -13.57 -16.37 6.14
CA LEU A 73 -14.65 -16.76 7.06
C LEU A 73 -15.40 -15.55 7.64
N ARG A 74 -14.87 -14.33 7.47
CA ARG A 74 -15.44 -13.10 8.01
C ARG A 74 -15.71 -12.07 6.92
N ILE A 75 -16.18 -12.52 5.75
CA ILE A 75 -16.57 -11.61 4.66
C ILE A 75 -18.05 -11.28 4.81
N ASP A 76 -18.34 -10.00 4.99
CA ASP A 76 -19.67 -9.43 4.92
C ASP A 76 -19.87 -8.82 3.52
N PRO A 77 -20.82 -9.32 2.71
CA PRO A 77 -21.09 -8.78 1.38
C PRO A 77 -21.69 -7.37 1.42
N ASP A 78 -22.32 -6.97 2.52
CA ASP A 78 -22.96 -5.67 2.69
C ASP A 78 -22.04 -4.63 3.35
N ALA A 79 -20.78 -5.02 3.66
CA ALA A 79 -19.81 -4.11 4.26
C ALA A 79 -19.48 -2.93 3.35
N VAL A 80 -19.28 -1.78 3.98
CA VAL A 80 -18.84 -0.54 3.31
C VAL A 80 -17.49 -0.74 2.63
N THR A 81 -17.28 -0.07 1.50
CA THR A 81 -16.01 -0.11 0.76
C THR A 81 -14.87 0.49 1.56
N ARG A 82 -13.78 -0.26 1.72
CA ARG A 82 -12.60 0.17 2.50
C ARG A 82 -11.83 1.33 1.89
N GLY A 83 -11.93 1.51 0.55
CA GLY A 83 -11.29 2.62 -0.16
C GLY A 83 -11.80 4.01 0.26
N GLU A 84 -13.00 4.08 0.85
CA GLU A 84 -13.57 5.28 1.45
C GLU A 84 -12.69 5.80 2.61
N LEU A 85 -12.16 4.91 3.47
CA LEU A 85 -11.31 5.27 4.60
C LEU A 85 -10.08 6.08 4.18
N VAL A 86 -9.43 5.69 3.09
CA VAL A 86 -8.27 6.41 2.56
C VAL A 86 -8.69 7.79 2.04
N ALA A 87 -9.78 7.85 1.26
CA ALA A 87 -10.27 9.09 0.67
C ALA A 87 -10.74 10.09 1.73
N GLU A 88 -11.47 9.64 2.74
CA GLU A 88 -11.95 10.47 3.86
C GLU A 88 -10.78 11.04 4.67
N TYR A 89 -9.81 10.19 5.03
CA TYR A 89 -8.64 10.65 5.77
C TYR A 89 -7.85 11.71 5.01
N LEU A 90 -7.63 11.54 3.71
CA LEU A 90 -6.89 12.51 2.90
C LEU A 90 -7.62 13.85 2.75
N ARG A 91 -8.96 13.85 2.75
CA ARG A 91 -9.79 15.06 2.71
C ARG A 91 -9.80 15.81 4.05
N GLN A 92 -9.94 15.07 5.14
CA GLN A 92 -10.11 15.61 6.48
C GLN A 92 -9.25 14.86 7.49
N PRO A 93 -7.91 15.05 7.45
CA PRO A 93 -7.02 14.45 8.44
C PRO A 93 -7.40 14.90 9.86
N SER A 94 -7.40 13.96 10.80
CA SER A 94 -7.79 14.25 12.19
C SER A 94 -6.91 13.47 13.16
N ASP A 95 -6.51 14.12 14.25
CA ASP A 95 -5.76 13.48 15.34
C ASP A 95 -6.58 12.37 16.04
N ASN A 96 -7.91 12.45 15.93
CA ASN A 96 -8.82 11.46 16.50
C ASN A 96 -9.17 10.33 15.51
N TYR A 97 -8.51 10.26 14.35
CA TYR A 97 -8.89 9.30 13.31
C TYR A 97 -8.77 7.85 13.76
N ALA A 98 -7.74 7.51 14.54
CA ALA A 98 -7.60 6.17 15.13
C ALA A 98 -8.82 5.78 15.99
N THR A 99 -9.35 6.71 16.78
CA THR A 99 -10.56 6.50 17.60
C THR A 99 -11.79 6.29 16.71
N GLN A 100 -11.92 7.07 15.64
CA GLN A 100 -13.00 6.90 14.65
C GLN A 100 -12.94 5.53 13.97
N LEU A 101 -11.74 5.07 13.58
CA LEU A 101 -11.52 3.75 13.01
C LEU A 101 -11.97 2.64 13.97
N ALA A 102 -11.60 2.72 15.26
CA ALA A 102 -12.00 1.76 16.27
C ALA A 102 -13.53 1.72 16.49
N GLN A 103 -14.20 2.88 16.46
CA GLN A 103 -15.65 2.97 16.60
C GLN A 103 -16.40 2.45 15.37
N THR A 104 -15.84 2.57 14.18
CA THR A 104 -16.50 2.21 12.92
C THR A 104 -16.01 0.89 12.34
N LYS A 105 -15.06 0.20 12.98
CA LYS A 105 -14.39 -1.01 12.46
C LYS A 105 -15.32 -2.11 11.97
N ALA A 106 -16.48 -2.27 12.63
CA ALA A 106 -17.49 -3.30 12.27
C ALA A 106 -18.24 -3.02 10.97
N ARG A 107 -18.17 -1.80 10.42
CA ARG A 107 -18.79 -1.44 9.13
C ARG A 107 -18.03 -2.00 7.93
N TYR A 108 -16.80 -2.46 8.12
CA TYR A 108 -15.88 -2.81 7.05
C TYR A 108 -15.40 -4.26 7.19
N ASN A 109 -15.20 -4.91 6.06
CA ASN A 109 -14.40 -6.14 6.03
C ASN A 109 -12.98 -5.89 6.51
N GLY A 110 -12.26 -6.95 6.87
CA GLY A 110 -10.91 -6.86 7.42
C GLY A 110 -9.94 -5.99 6.59
N TYR A 111 -9.27 -5.04 7.26
CA TYR A 111 -8.29 -4.16 6.64
C TYR A 111 -7.14 -3.81 7.58
N ASN A 112 -6.02 -3.42 6.97
CA ASN A 112 -5.01 -2.57 7.58
C ASN A 112 -5.05 -1.21 6.91
N LEU A 113 -4.98 -0.15 7.68
CA LEU A 113 -4.83 1.22 7.19
C LEU A 113 -3.52 1.80 7.73
N LEU A 114 -2.55 2.04 6.84
CA LEU A 114 -1.43 2.92 7.10
C LEU A 114 -1.92 4.34 6.93
N PHE A 115 -1.72 5.21 7.93
CA PHE A 115 -2.16 6.61 7.86
C PHE A 115 -1.33 7.49 8.79
N GLY A 116 -1.35 8.78 8.55
CA GLY A 116 -0.65 9.77 9.35
C GLY A 116 -0.04 10.88 8.51
N LYS A 117 0.69 11.78 9.16
CA LYS A 117 1.55 12.72 8.47
C LYS A 117 2.81 11.97 8.02
N TRP A 118 3.43 12.38 6.93
CA TRP A 118 4.57 11.70 6.30
C TRP A 118 5.72 11.35 7.26
N ASP A 119 5.88 12.09 8.34
CA ASP A 119 6.89 11.91 9.40
C ASP A 119 6.36 11.23 10.67
N THR A 120 5.07 10.96 10.74
CA THR A 120 4.40 10.36 11.91
C THR A 120 3.28 9.42 11.43
N LEU A 121 3.66 8.20 11.06
CA LEU A 121 2.76 7.20 10.51
C LEU A 121 2.35 6.17 11.55
N ALA A 122 1.14 5.66 11.42
CA ALA A 122 0.63 4.53 12.18
C ALA A 122 -0.11 3.54 11.28
N VAL A 123 -0.23 2.30 11.72
CA VAL A 123 -1.05 1.26 11.10
C VAL A 123 -2.15 0.86 12.06
N TYR A 124 -3.39 0.92 11.61
CA TYR A 124 -4.53 0.36 12.30
C TYR A 124 -5.00 -0.92 11.60
N ASN A 125 -5.13 -2.00 12.36
CA ASN A 125 -5.71 -3.26 11.92
C ASN A 125 -7.07 -3.42 12.58
N ASN A 126 -8.18 -3.38 11.81
CA ASN A 126 -9.54 -3.48 12.36
C ASN A 126 -9.89 -4.90 12.83
N HIS A 127 -9.23 -5.90 12.30
CA HIS A 127 -9.46 -7.31 12.64
C HIS A 127 -8.94 -7.65 14.05
N LEU A 128 -7.79 -7.08 14.41
CA LEU A 128 -7.15 -7.21 15.73
C LEU A 128 -7.52 -6.06 16.68
N ASP A 129 -8.18 -5.02 16.19
CA ASP A 129 -8.42 -3.75 16.90
C ASP A 129 -7.11 -3.17 17.47
N GLN A 130 -6.09 -3.09 16.64
CA GLN A 130 -4.74 -2.73 17.06
C GLN A 130 -4.21 -1.54 16.27
N LEU A 131 -3.74 -0.53 17.00
CA LEU A 131 -3.00 0.62 16.46
C LEU A 131 -1.51 0.45 16.77
N GLN A 132 -0.65 0.63 15.77
CA GLN A 132 0.80 0.59 15.91
C GLN A 132 1.42 1.82 15.24
N THR A 133 2.09 2.68 16.02
CA THR A 133 2.87 3.79 15.47
C THR A 133 4.18 3.28 14.89
N LEU A 134 4.55 3.77 13.70
CA LEU A 134 5.81 3.42 13.07
C LEU A 134 6.93 4.32 13.61
N SER A 135 7.90 3.71 14.25
CA SER A 135 9.16 4.36 14.63
C SER A 135 10.19 4.25 13.50
N THR A 136 11.42 4.66 13.74
CA THR A 136 12.55 4.41 12.84
C THR A 136 12.70 2.92 12.57
N GLY A 137 12.67 2.49 11.29
CA GLY A 137 12.74 1.07 10.94
C GLY A 137 12.22 0.75 9.54
N TYR A 138 12.19 -0.54 9.24
CA TYR A 138 11.64 -1.12 8.01
C TYR A 138 10.39 -1.94 8.33
N TYR A 139 9.37 -1.78 7.49
CA TYR A 139 8.07 -2.41 7.73
C TYR A 139 7.53 -3.01 6.43
N GLY A 140 6.83 -4.13 6.59
CA GLY A 140 6.09 -4.77 5.52
C GLY A 140 4.62 -4.98 5.91
N LEU A 141 3.71 -4.61 5.03
CA LEU A 141 2.27 -4.72 5.26
C LEU A 141 1.61 -5.37 4.05
N SER A 142 0.88 -6.46 4.28
CA SER A 142 0.09 -7.11 3.25
C SER A 142 -1.27 -7.53 3.80
N ASN A 143 -1.63 -8.80 3.69
CA ASN A 143 -2.99 -9.28 3.95
C ASN A 143 -3.16 -9.95 5.31
N ALA A 144 -2.27 -9.67 6.25
CA ALA A 144 -2.34 -10.00 7.67
C ALA A 144 -1.94 -8.77 8.50
N SER A 145 -1.44 -8.91 9.73
CA SER A 145 -0.94 -7.80 10.52
C SER A 145 0.39 -7.23 9.99
N LEU A 146 0.79 -6.06 10.49
CA LEU A 146 2.08 -5.44 10.21
C LEU A 146 3.22 -6.42 10.51
N ASN A 147 4.19 -6.51 9.61
CA ASN A 147 5.36 -7.39 9.70
C ASN A 147 5.03 -8.87 9.90
N SER A 148 3.85 -9.34 9.46
CA SER A 148 3.56 -10.77 9.45
C SER A 148 4.66 -11.53 8.70
N PRO A 149 5.18 -12.65 9.24
CA PRO A 149 6.39 -13.32 8.72
C PRO A 149 6.09 -14.12 7.44
N TRP A 150 5.37 -13.54 6.51
CA TRP A 150 5.12 -14.14 5.21
C TRP A 150 6.36 -13.99 4.31
N PRO A 151 6.69 -15.00 3.49
CA PRO A 151 7.89 -14.98 2.65
C PRO A 151 8.04 -13.71 1.83
N LYS A 152 6.96 -13.22 1.20
CA LYS A 152 6.97 -11.98 0.41
C LYS A 152 7.28 -10.73 1.26
N ILE A 153 6.83 -10.70 2.53
CA ILE A 153 7.11 -9.59 3.45
C ILE A 153 8.57 -9.59 3.84
N ASN A 154 9.08 -10.72 4.34
CA ASN A 154 10.48 -10.84 4.74
C ASN A 154 11.43 -10.49 3.60
N LYS A 155 11.15 -11.00 2.39
CA LYS A 155 11.95 -10.76 1.19
C LYS A 155 11.94 -9.30 0.77
N GLY A 156 10.76 -8.68 0.70
CA GLY A 156 10.64 -7.29 0.24
C GLY A 156 11.22 -6.31 1.25
N VAL A 157 11.01 -6.53 2.56
CA VAL A 157 11.62 -5.74 3.63
C VAL A 157 13.14 -5.85 3.59
N GLY A 158 13.68 -7.07 3.45
CA GLY A 158 15.13 -7.29 3.35
C GLY A 158 15.74 -6.55 2.18
N LYS A 159 15.15 -6.63 0.99
CA LYS A 159 15.62 -5.92 -0.20
C LYS A 159 15.54 -4.39 -0.05
N LEU A 160 14.43 -3.87 0.53
CA LEU A 160 14.32 -2.43 0.80
C LEU A 160 15.40 -1.98 1.79
N GLN A 161 15.68 -2.80 2.81
CA GLN A 161 16.74 -2.54 3.79
C GLN A 161 18.12 -2.48 3.12
N GLU A 162 18.48 -3.50 2.36
CA GLU A 162 19.74 -3.55 1.61
C GLU A 162 19.89 -2.28 0.76
N TYR A 163 18.87 -1.92 0.00
CA TYR A 163 18.90 -0.78 -0.89
C TYR A 163 19.04 0.56 -0.16
N CYS A 164 18.32 0.78 0.95
CA CYS A 164 18.44 2.01 1.72
C CYS A 164 19.79 2.15 2.44
N GLN A 165 20.42 1.04 2.82
CA GLN A 165 21.71 1.03 3.53
C GLN A 165 22.91 1.34 2.63
N ASP A 166 22.81 1.12 1.33
CA ASP A 166 23.88 1.44 0.37
C ASP A 166 24.19 2.94 0.29
N GLY A 167 23.32 3.80 0.82
CA GLY A 167 23.50 5.24 0.94
C GLY A 167 23.55 6.00 -0.39
N HIS A 168 23.26 5.34 -1.51
CA HIS A 168 23.07 5.96 -2.82
C HIS A 168 21.71 6.66 -2.89
N ASP A 169 21.56 7.56 -3.87
CA ASP A 169 20.23 8.16 -4.13
C ASP A 169 19.19 7.06 -4.42
N ILE A 170 17.99 7.23 -3.88
CA ILE A 170 16.88 6.29 -4.09
C ILE A 170 16.39 6.38 -5.53
N ASN A 171 16.88 5.46 -6.37
CA ASN A 171 16.40 5.31 -7.73
C ASN A 171 15.05 4.55 -7.74
N PRO A 172 13.95 5.15 -8.21
CA PRO A 172 12.64 4.49 -8.24
C PRO A 172 12.63 3.22 -9.09
N ASP A 173 13.48 3.10 -10.12
CA ASP A 173 13.53 1.91 -10.99
C ASP A 173 13.94 0.66 -10.22
N ILE A 174 14.90 0.77 -9.30
CA ILE A 174 15.32 -0.37 -8.45
C ILE A 174 14.18 -0.80 -7.51
N LEU A 175 13.40 0.15 -6.99
CA LEU A 175 12.22 -0.19 -6.18
C LEU A 175 11.11 -0.81 -7.03
N PHE A 176 10.95 -0.40 -8.29
CA PHE A 176 10.05 -1.10 -9.21
C PHE A 176 10.52 -2.52 -9.52
N GLU A 177 11.83 -2.77 -9.67
CA GLU A 177 12.37 -4.14 -9.82
C GLU A 177 12.07 -5.02 -8.60
N LEU A 178 12.16 -4.47 -7.38
CA LEU A 178 11.73 -5.16 -6.17
C LEU A 178 10.24 -5.54 -6.25
N LEU A 179 9.40 -4.59 -6.69
CA LEU A 179 7.95 -4.77 -6.79
C LEU A 179 7.52 -5.72 -7.90
N LEU A 180 8.36 -5.96 -8.94
CA LEU A 180 8.10 -6.87 -10.05
C LEU A 180 8.44 -8.34 -9.75
N ASP A 181 8.80 -8.70 -8.52
CA ASP A 181 9.16 -10.07 -8.16
C ASP A 181 7.95 -11.01 -8.19
N THR A 182 7.90 -11.88 -9.19
CA THR A 182 6.83 -12.85 -9.43
C THR A 182 7.04 -14.21 -8.76
N ARG A 183 8.17 -14.40 -8.04
CA ARG A 183 8.50 -15.68 -7.42
C ARG A 183 7.53 -16.03 -6.30
N GLN A 184 6.93 -17.19 -6.40
CA GLN A 184 6.04 -17.76 -5.40
C GLN A 184 6.85 -18.44 -4.30
N ALA A 185 6.29 -18.49 -3.09
CA ALA A 185 6.87 -19.23 -1.98
C ALA A 185 6.62 -20.74 -2.12
N PRO A 186 7.52 -21.60 -1.60
CA PRO A 186 7.25 -23.03 -1.51
C PRO A 186 6.04 -23.30 -0.59
N ASP A 187 5.32 -24.40 -0.86
CA ASP A 187 4.09 -24.76 -0.13
C ASP A 187 4.28 -24.84 1.39
N THR A 188 5.46 -25.27 1.83
CA THR A 188 5.82 -25.39 3.25
C THR A 188 5.89 -24.06 3.99
N GLU A 189 6.04 -22.94 3.26
CA GLU A 189 6.15 -21.58 3.80
C GLU A 189 4.87 -20.76 3.60
N LEU A 190 3.86 -21.32 2.91
CA LEU A 190 2.62 -20.63 2.66
C LEU A 190 1.82 -20.43 3.95
N PRO A 191 1.17 -19.27 4.12
CA PRO A 191 0.23 -19.06 5.22
C PRO A 191 -1.00 -19.95 5.02
N LYS A 192 -1.65 -20.30 6.13
CA LYS A 192 -2.91 -21.05 6.11
C LYS A 192 -4.06 -20.11 6.47
N THR A 193 -4.53 -19.35 5.49
CA THR A 193 -5.56 -18.32 5.71
C THR A 193 -6.98 -18.80 5.41
N GLY A 194 -7.15 -20.07 5.02
CA GLY A 194 -8.45 -20.66 4.74
C GLY A 194 -8.90 -20.58 3.28
N ILE A 195 -8.06 -20.06 2.38
CA ILE A 195 -8.30 -20.11 0.93
C ILE A 195 -7.66 -21.36 0.31
N PRO A 196 -8.10 -21.77 -0.91
CA PRO A 196 -7.47 -22.89 -1.63
C PRO A 196 -5.96 -22.70 -1.83
N ILE A 197 -5.19 -23.81 -1.78
CA ILE A 197 -3.73 -23.78 -1.87
C ILE A 197 -3.21 -23.08 -3.15
N ASP A 198 -3.89 -23.23 -4.27
CA ASP A 198 -3.50 -22.58 -5.53
C ASP A 198 -3.59 -21.04 -5.44
N TRP A 199 -4.56 -20.53 -4.68
CA TRP A 199 -4.64 -19.12 -4.35
C TRP A 199 -3.54 -18.69 -3.37
N GLU A 200 -3.23 -19.51 -2.34
CA GLU A 200 -2.11 -19.20 -1.43
C GLU A 200 -0.78 -19.11 -2.20
N ARG A 201 -0.50 -20.06 -3.12
CA ARG A 201 0.69 -20.01 -3.99
C ARG A 201 0.72 -18.72 -4.81
N ARG A 202 -0.35 -18.44 -5.55
CA ARG A 202 -0.46 -17.28 -6.42
C ARG A 202 -0.29 -15.96 -5.67
N LEU A 203 -0.91 -15.83 -4.49
CA LEU A 203 -0.87 -14.64 -3.66
C LEU A 203 0.40 -14.52 -2.80
N SER A 204 1.34 -15.47 -2.89
CA SER A 204 2.60 -15.47 -2.14
C SER A 204 3.69 -14.64 -2.81
N SER A 205 3.56 -14.28 -4.08
CA SER A 205 4.49 -13.38 -4.78
C SER A 205 4.28 -11.91 -4.39
N ILE A 206 5.31 -11.08 -4.63
CA ILE A 206 5.20 -9.61 -4.50
C ILE A 206 4.42 -9.04 -5.68
N PHE A 207 4.73 -9.49 -6.92
CA PHE A 207 3.96 -9.18 -8.11
C PHE A 207 3.10 -10.38 -8.49
N ILE A 208 1.80 -10.19 -8.54
CA ILE A 208 0.85 -11.26 -8.82
C ILE A 208 0.53 -11.28 -10.31
N LEU A 209 0.85 -12.41 -10.96
CA LEU A 209 0.47 -12.68 -12.35
C LEU A 209 -0.88 -13.39 -12.42
N GLY A 210 -1.69 -13.03 -13.41
CA GLY A 210 -2.92 -13.73 -13.71
C GLY A 210 -3.85 -12.98 -14.66
N ASP A 211 -4.76 -13.72 -15.29
CA ASP A 211 -5.62 -13.20 -16.36
C ASP A 211 -6.73 -12.28 -15.83
N GLU A 212 -7.40 -12.68 -14.75
CA GLU A 212 -8.53 -11.92 -14.19
C GLU A 212 -8.14 -11.07 -13.00
N TYR A 213 -7.16 -11.53 -12.20
CA TYR A 213 -6.69 -10.91 -10.97
C TYR A 213 -5.18 -10.88 -10.93
N GLY A 214 -4.61 -9.73 -10.61
CA GLY A 214 -3.15 -9.55 -10.52
C GLY A 214 -2.77 -8.15 -10.07
N THR A 215 -1.47 -7.87 -10.11
CA THR A 215 -0.94 -6.54 -9.80
C THR A 215 -1.30 -5.56 -10.92
N ARG A 216 -2.08 -4.53 -10.54
CA ARG A 216 -2.60 -3.49 -11.45
C ARG A 216 -1.70 -2.28 -11.54
N SER A 217 -1.11 -1.89 -10.42
CA SER A 217 -0.16 -0.77 -10.37
C SER A 217 0.88 -0.98 -9.29
N SER A 218 2.05 -0.38 -9.50
CA SER A 218 3.11 -0.23 -8.52
C SER A 218 3.32 1.25 -8.26
N THR A 219 3.47 1.63 -7.00
CA THR A 219 3.70 3.01 -6.58
C THR A 219 4.98 3.08 -5.77
N VAL A 220 5.85 4.04 -6.10
CA VAL A 220 7.01 4.41 -5.30
C VAL A 220 6.81 5.85 -4.83
N LEU A 221 6.81 6.02 -3.51
CA LEU A 221 6.76 7.33 -2.86
C LEU A 221 8.04 7.54 -2.06
N LYS A 222 8.69 8.68 -2.24
CA LYS A 222 9.77 9.14 -1.35
C LYS A 222 9.55 10.59 -0.96
N VAL A 223 9.85 10.91 0.30
CA VAL A 223 9.82 12.26 0.85
C VAL A 223 11.21 12.60 1.33
N ASP A 224 11.78 13.72 0.85
CA ASP A 224 13.09 14.17 1.25
C ASP A 224 13.07 15.07 2.51
N ARG A 225 14.26 15.45 3.01
CA ARG A 225 14.39 16.30 4.20
C ARG A 225 13.89 17.75 3.97
N GLN A 226 13.78 18.18 2.73
CA GLN A 226 13.20 19.47 2.34
C GLN A 226 11.68 19.40 2.16
N LYS A 227 11.07 18.24 2.50
CA LYS A 227 9.64 17.94 2.36
C LYS A 227 9.17 17.88 0.89
N ASN A 228 10.06 17.65 -0.06
CA ASN A 228 9.65 17.36 -1.42
C ASN A 228 9.15 15.94 -1.51
N VAL A 229 7.97 15.79 -2.07
CA VAL A 229 7.33 14.52 -2.38
C VAL A 229 7.68 14.14 -3.82
N HIS A 230 8.12 12.92 -3.99
CA HIS A 230 8.34 12.28 -5.28
C HIS A 230 7.46 11.06 -5.37
N TRP A 231 6.48 11.10 -6.26
CA TRP A 231 5.52 10.02 -6.51
C TRP A 231 5.71 9.48 -7.91
N TYR A 232 5.89 8.18 -8.01
CA TYR A 232 6.03 7.44 -9.27
C TYR A 232 5.01 6.32 -9.28
N GLU A 233 4.24 6.15 -10.35
CA GLU A 233 3.31 5.06 -10.53
C GLU A 233 3.52 4.38 -11.89
N ARG A 234 3.51 3.04 -11.91
CA ARG A 234 3.44 2.23 -13.12
C ARG A 234 2.16 1.42 -13.12
N THR A 235 1.43 1.45 -14.22
CA THR A 235 0.20 0.67 -14.42
C THR A 235 0.49 -0.51 -15.34
N TYR A 236 -0.11 -1.65 -15.04
CA TYR A 236 0.12 -2.91 -15.78
C TYR A 236 -1.20 -3.49 -16.31
N ASN A 237 -1.11 -4.15 -17.45
CA ASN A 237 -2.18 -5.02 -17.96
C ASN A 237 -2.05 -6.44 -17.37
N ASN A 238 -2.97 -7.35 -17.75
CA ASN A 238 -2.98 -8.74 -17.31
C ASN A 238 -1.82 -9.61 -17.83
N GLN A 239 -1.02 -9.09 -18.78
CA GLN A 239 0.22 -9.70 -19.27
C GLN A 239 1.45 -9.14 -18.55
N ALA A 240 1.27 -8.36 -17.45
CA ALA A 240 2.32 -7.67 -16.72
C ALA A 240 3.12 -6.65 -17.57
N LEU A 241 2.59 -6.21 -18.70
CA LEU A 241 3.19 -5.14 -19.49
C LEU A 241 2.85 -3.79 -18.85
N CYS A 242 3.86 -2.95 -18.68
CA CYS A 242 3.66 -1.58 -18.24
C CYS A 242 2.95 -0.79 -19.35
N THR A 243 1.74 -0.32 -19.06
CA THR A 243 0.90 0.41 -20.01
C THR A 243 0.94 1.91 -19.81
N ALA A 244 1.36 2.38 -18.62
CA ALA A 244 1.53 3.79 -18.30
C ALA A 244 2.56 3.96 -17.17
N SER A 245 3.22 5.13 -17.16
CA SER A 245 4.13 5.57 -16.11
C SER A 245 3.86 7.04 -15.84
N ASP A 246 3.52 7.37 -14.60
CA ASP A 246 3.18 8.70 -14.16
C ASP A 246 4.16 9.15 -13.07
N THR A 247 4.51 10.44 -13.08
CA THR A 247 5.47 11.03 -12.14
C THR A 247 4.95 12.37 -11.65
N TYR A 248 4.97 12.56 -10.33
CA TYR A 248 4.55 13.82 -9.70
C TYR A 248 5.58 14.26 -8.67
N HIS A 249 5.81 15.58 -8.64
CA HIS A 249 6.68 16.22 -7.66
C HIS A 249 5.98 17.45 -7.09
N PHE A 250 6.02 17.60 -5.77
CA PHE A 250 5.54 18.79 -5.08
C PHE A 250 6.19 18.90 -3.70
N THR A 251 6.19 20.10 -3.14
CA THR A 251 6.64 20.36 -1.76
C THR A 251 5.45 20.41 -0.83
N ILE A 252 5.54 19.74 0.32
CA ILE A 252 4.52 19.76 1.39
C ILE A 252 4.43 21.19 1.94
N LYS A 253 3.20 21.66 2.05
CA LYS A 253 2.86 23.01 2.56
C LYS A 253 3.05 23.13 4.07
#